data_e884ccdcce94b6247acb8865d3478f76
#
_entry.id   e884ccdcce94b6247acb8865d3478f76
#
_cell.length_a   1.000
_cell.length_b   1.000
_cell.length_c   1.000
_cell.angle_alpha   90.00
_cell.angle_beta   90.00
_cell.angle_gamma   90.00
#
_symmetry.space_group_name_H-M   'P 1'
#
loop_
_entity.id
_entity.type
_entity.pdbx_description
1 polymer ?
#
loop_
_entity_poly.entity_id
_entity_poly.type
_entity_poly.pdbx_seq_one_letter_code
_entity_poly.pdbx_strand_id
1 'polypeptide(L)'
;MATKGEYVGLYELQHDLKNVLEGSFPDSVWVKAEISSVSVKGNGHCYLELCQSGPSGIVAKARAIIWKSDYVLLAAMFRDRTGTDLQPGMSVLVNASVSYSELYGLSLIIDDIDPEVTLGQAEMARRETIAKLEAENLLDRQRALEPVPLPYRLAVISAGDAAGYGDFNRHLSGNEYGFAFEVHLFEALMQGQQAPQSIARAIGEAVSSANPFDAILIMRGGGSNLDLACFDDYGLCREISLCPVPVFTAIGHDRDYHVADMVAHTSVKTPTALADEFIECYIAEDERICSFSTRLKLAFAAKVSAMESRISLLSSRIGAADPRNVLSRGYALVTDARGVVLKSCASLEKGDGVGILFSDGRINDTVDGKI
;
A
#
# COMPACT_ATOMS: atom_id res chain seq x y z
N MET A 1 -19.36 56.29 42.06
CA MET A 1 -19.36 55.24 43.12
C MET A 1 -20.77 55.18 43.67
N ALA A 2 -21.49 54.07 43.52
CA ALA A 2 -22.83 53.90 44.05
C ALA A 2 -22.73 53.89 45.59
N THR A 3 -23.59 54.67 46.24
CA THR A 3 -23.70 54.74 47.68
C THR A 3 -24.45 53.52 48.22
N LYS A 4 -24.08 52.97 49.37
CA LYS A 4 -24.61 51.74 49.97
C LYS A 4 -26.14 51.77 50.29
N GLY A 5 -26.85 52.85 49.94
CA GLY A 5 -28.29 53.05 50.09
C GLY A 5 -29.13 52.88 48.83
N GLU A 6 -28.48 52.81 47.62
CA GLU A 6 -29.16 52.56 46.32
C GLU A 6 -28.79 51.17 45.87
N TYR A 7 -29.68 50.21 46.00
CA TYR A 7 -29.51 48.87 45.50
C TYR A 7 -30.58 48.57 44.41
N VAL A 8 -30.13 47.85 43.39
CA VAL A 8 -30.99 47.35 42.32
C VAL A 8 -31.16 45.84 42.52
N GLY A 9 -32.36 45.35 42.27
CA GLY A 9 -32.62 43.92 42.32
C GLY A 9 -31.81 43.16 41.25
N LEU A 10 -31.39 41.91 41.54
CA LEU A 10 -30.61 41.10 40.58
C LEU A 10 -31.38 40.95 39.24
N TYR A 11 -32.68 40.74 39.30
CA TYR A 11 -33.51 40.65 38.10
C TYR A 11 -33.52 41.98 37.31
N GLU A 12 -33.66 43.11 37.96
CA GLU A 12 -33.62 44.41 37.31
C GLU A 12 -32.30 44.67 36.60
N LEU A 13 -31.17 44.38 37.28
CA LEU A 13 -29.84 44.49 36.70
C LEU A 13 -29.70 43.56 35.45
N GLN A 14 -30.16 42.33 35.56
CA GLN A 14 -30.11 41.38 34.47
C GLN A 14 -30.98 41.78 33.28
N HIS A 15 -32.16 42.35 33.58
CA HIS A 15 -33.09 42.87 32.60
C HIS A 15 -32.56 44.11 31.86
N ASP A 16 -31.93 45.02 32.58
CA ASP A 16 -31.23 46.16 31.97
C ASP A 16 -30.09 45.74 31.08
N LEU A 17 -29.27 44.76 31.51
CA LEU A 17 -28.20 44.17 30.68
C LEU A 17 -28.77 43.56 29.41
N LYS A 18 -29.87 42.84 29.49
CA LYS A 18 -30.58 42.29 28.33
C LYS A 18 -30.98 43.40 27.32
N ASN A 19 -31.66 44.40 27.80
CA ASN A 19 -32.13 45.51 26.98
C ASN A 19 -30.97 46.24 26.28
N VAL A 20 -29.84 46.45 26.99
CA VAL A 20 -28.66 47.10 26.43
C VAL A 20 -28.00 46.21 25.38
N LEU A 21 -27.85 44.91 25.64
CA LEU A 21 -27.19 43.97 24.73
C LEU A 21 -28.03 43.75 23.47
N GLU A 22 -29.32 43.43 23.61
CA GLU A 22 -30.21 43.19 22.48
C GLU A 22 -30.45 44.48 21.68
N GLY A 23 -30.48 45.65 22.32
CA GLY A 23 -30.56 46.95 21.65
C GLY A 23 -29.27 47.36 20.92
N SER A 24 -28.10 46.87 21.35
CA SER A 24 -26.80 47.15 20.72
C SER A 24 -26.48 46.19 19.56
N PHE A 25 -27.10 45.02 19.56
CA PHE A 25 -26.94 44.00 18.50
C PHE A 25 -28.29 43.54 17.99
N PRO A 26 -29.04 44.45 17.31
CA PRO A 26 -30.40 44.14 16.83
C PRO A 26 -30.38 43.14 15.65
N ASP A 27 -29.28 43.09 14.91
CA ASP A 27 -29.09 42.21 13.74
C ASP A 27 -28.17 41.05 14.05
N SER A 28 -28.28 39.94 13.31
CA SER A 28 -27.35 38.85 13.37
C SER A 28 -25.99 39.25 12.79
N VAL A 29 -24.92 38.67 13.33
CA VAL A 29 -23.55 38.95 12.92
C VAL A 29 -22.81 37.66 12.54
N TRP A 30 -21.94 37.75 11.52
CA TRP A 30 -21.08 36.64 11.17
C TRP A 30 -19.92 36.58 12.15
N VAL A 31 -19.80 35.43 12.85
CA VAL A 31 -18.76 35.16 13.85
C VAL A 31 -17.93 34.00 13.38
N LYS A 32 -16.61 34.22 13.26
CA LYS A 32 -15.63 33.14 13.06
C LYS A 32 -15.15 32.63 14.41
N ALA A 33 -15.33 31.34 14.67
CA ALA A 33 -14.94 30.71 15.92
C ALA A 33 -14.57 29.24 15.71
N GLU A 34 -13.93 28.65 16.70
CA GLU A 34 -13.67 27.22 16.78
C GLU A 34 -14.72 26.56 17.71
N ILE A 35 -15.22 25.40 17.33
CA ILE A 35 -16.15 24.63 18.15
C ILE A 35 -15.34 23.89 19.24
N SER A 36 -15.55 24.25 20.50
CA SER A 36 -14.95 23.56 21.64
C SER A 36 -15.74 22.33 22.06
N SER A 37 -17.07 22.38 21.98
CA SER A 37 -17.94 21.24 22.27
C SER A 37 -19.25 21.33 21.50
N VAL A 38 -19.84 20.15 21.20
CA VAL A 38 -21.18 20.00 20.58
C VAL A 38 -22.00 19.02 21.39
N SER A 39 -23.26 19.34 21.68
CA SER A 39 -24.17 18.46 22.39
C SER A 39 -25.60 18.64 21.91
N VAL A 40 -26.16 17.59 21.30
CA VAL A 40 -27.58 17.55 20.92
C VAL A 40 -28.38 16.97 22.09
N LYS A 41 -29.31 17.73 22.63
CA LYS A 41 -30.15 17.31 23.76
C LYS A 41 -31.41 16.57 23.28
N GLY A 42 -32.05 15.83 24.17
CA GLY A 42 -33.27 15.08 23.87
C GLY A 42 -34.46 15.93 23.37
N ASN A 43 -34.43 17.26 23.59
CA ASN A 43 -35.37 18.22 23.03
C ASN A 43 -35.10 18.58 21.56
N GLY A 44 -34.00 18.09 20.98
CA GLY A 44 -33.59 18.31 19.60
C GLY A 44 -32.80 19.58 19.34
N HIS A 45 -32.54 20.42 20.35
CA HIS A 45 -31.68 21.59 20.20
C HIS A 45 -30.18 21.16 20.24
N CYS A 46 -29.37 21.82 19.41
CA CYS A 46 -27.94 21.66 19.42
C CYS A 46 -27.30 22.79 20.24
N TYR A 47 -26.51 22.41 21.24
CA TYR A 47 -25.75 23.32 22.09
C TYR A 47 -24.28 23.22 21.70
N LEU A 48 -23.70 24.37 21.41
CA LEU A 48 -22.31 24.52 21.03
C LEU A 48 -21.60 25.40 22.06
N GLU A 49 -20.34 25.13 22.24
CA GLU A 49 -19.44 26.03 22.92
C GLU A 49 -18.40 26.51 21.88
N LEU A 50 -18.43 27.78 21.55
CA LEU A 50 -17.55 28.43 20.61
C LEU A 50 -16.38 29.07 21.36
N CYS A 51 -15.18 28.94 20.82
CA CYS A 51 -13.98 29.57 21.37
C CYS A 51 -13.16 30.23 20.26
N GLN A 52 -12.29 31.12 20.67
CA GLN A 52 -11.25 31.70 19.83
C GLN A 52 -9.91 31.51 20.54
N SER A 53 -8.98 30.87 19.86
CA SER A 53 -7.61 30.67 20.34
C SER A 53 -6.73 31.87 19.97
N GLY A 54 -5.82 32.23 20.88
CA GLY A 54 -4.78 33.26 20.68
C GLY A 54 -3.41 32.72 21.07
N PRO A 55 -2.34 33.53 20.97
CA PRO A 55 -0.98 33.07 21.24
C PRO A 55 -0.73 32.52 22.66
N SER A 56 -1.59 32.91 23.63
CA SER A 56 -1.47 32.52 25.04
C SER A 56 -2.56 31.55 25.50
N GLY A 57 -3.37 31.00 24.59
CA GLY A 57 -4.49 30.13 24.88
C GLY A 57 -5.83 30.71 24.42
N ILE A 58 -6.95 30.20 24.99
CA ILE A 58 -8.29 30.67 24.61
C ILE A 58 -8.47 32.13 25.09
N VAL A 59 -8.78 33.02 24.13
CA VAL A 59 -8.96 34.46 24.38
C VAL A 59 -10.45 34.86 24.45
N ALA A 60 -11.35 34.06 23.87
CA ALA A 60 -12.80 34.29 23.96
C ALA A 60 -13.53 32.96 23.98
N LYS A 61 -14.70 32.94 24.68
CA LYS A 61 -15.57 31.78 24.76
C LYS A 61 -17.02 32.24 24.82
N ALA A 62 -17.90 31.59 24.07
CA ALA A 62 -19.32 31.87 24.07
C ALA A 62 -20.13 30.58 23.96
N ARG A 63 -21.27 30.53 24.63
CA ARG A 63 -22.28 29.49 24.40
C ARG A 63 -23.11 29.84 23.18
N ALA A 64 -23.38 28.82 22.38
CA ALA A 64 -24.25 29.01 21.21
C ALA A 64 -25.32 27.90 21.15
N ILE A 65 -26.44 28.23 20.55
CA ILE A 65 -27.61 27.36 20.46
C ILE A 65 -28.08 27.38 19.02
N ILE A 66 -28.33 26.21 18.43
CA ILE A 66 -29.11 26.07 17.22
C ILE A 66 -30.43 25.44 17.62
N TRP A 67 -31.53 26.14 17.34
CA TRP A 67 -32.84 25.63 17.65
C TRP A 67 -33.16 24.38 16.81
N LYS A 68 -34.04 23.52 17.30
CA LYS A 68 -34.41 22.26 16.63
C LYS A 68 -34.90 22.48 15.21
N SER A 69 -35.69 23.56 14.97
CA SER A 69 -36.19 23.91 13.64
C SER A 69 -35.08 24.06 12.62
N ASP A 70 -34.01 24.73 13.02
CA ASP A 70 -32.93 25.16 12.14
C ASP A 70 -31.82 24.13 12.11
N TYR A 71 -31.59 23.43 13.24
CA TYR A 71 -30.55 22.44 13.36
C TYR A 71 -30.68 21.30 12.34
N VAL A 72 -31.88 20.79 12.08
CA VAL A 72 -32.11 19.73 11.13
C VAL A 72 -31.66 20.12 9.72
N LEU A 73 -32.02 21.37 9.32
CA LEU A 73 -31.67 21.90 8.01
C LEU A 73 -30.18 22.24 7.91
N LEU A 74 -29.65 22.97 8.90
CA LEU A 74 -28.25 23.41 8.93
C LEU A 74 -27.29 22.23 9.03
N ALA A 75 -27.59 21.23 9.87
CA ALA A 75 -26.78 20.05 9.98
C ALA A 75 -26.77 19.21 8.68
N ALA A 76 -27.95 19.08 8.02
CA ALA A 76 -28.04 18.41 6.74
C ALA A 76 -27.25 19.13 5.64
N MET A 77 -27.38 20.44 5.54
CA MET A 77 -26.69 21.30 4.58
C MET A 77 -25.16 21.25 4.84
N PHE A 78 -24.75 21.39 6.09
CA PHE A 78 -23.33 21.32 6.47
C PHE A 78 -22.73 19.96 6.13
N ARG A 79 -23.44 18.87 6.46
CA ARG A 79 -23.01 17.50 6.12
C ARG A 79 -22.95 17.26 4.60
N ASP A 80 -23.91 17.76 3.83
CA ASP A 80 -23.92 17.64 2.37
C ASP A 80 -22.70 18.34 1.73
N ARG A 81 -22.30 19.49 2.26
CA ARG A 81 -21.17 20.27 1.74
C ARG A 81 -19.81 19.81 2.24
N THR A 82 -19.72 19.42 3.53
CA THR A 82 -18.45 19.09 4.19
C THR A 82 -18.23 17.59 4.34
N GLY A 83 -19.28 16.79 4.15
CA GLY A 83 -19.27 15.34 4.33
C GLY A 83 -19.37 14.91 5.80
N THR A 84 -19.36 15.81 6.78
CA THR A 84 -19.35 15.47 8.21
C THR A 84 -20.30 16.33 9.02
N ASP A 85 -20.61 15.88 10.24
CA ASP A 85 -21.35 16.66 11.21
C ASP A 85 -20.45 17.71 11.89
N LEU A 86 -21.08 18.67 12.57
CA LEU A 86 -20.37 19.63 13.42
C LEU A 86 -19.65 18.89 14.54
N GLN A 87 -18.34 19.09 14.65
CA GLN A 87 -17.50 18.41 15.63
C GLN A 87 -16.60 19.40 16.37
N PRO A 88 -16.16 19.06 17.62
CA PRO A 88 -15.15 19.83 18.32
C PRO A 88 -13.85 19.96 17.51
N GLY A 89 -13.24 21.14 17.57
CA GLY A 89 -12.01 21.46 16.83
C GLY A 89 -12.22 22.03 15.43
N MET A 90 -13.43 22.03 14.91
CA MET A 90 -13.74 22.67 13.64
C MET A 90 -13.78 24.19 13.78
N SER A 91 -13.15 24.88 12.85
CA SER A 91 -13.37 26.31 12.69
C SER A 91 -14.55 26.55 11.77
N VAL A 92 -15.47 27.32 12.26
CA VAL A 92 -16.75 27.63 11.58
C VAL A 92 -16.95 29.14 11.46
N LEU A 93 -17.66 29.53 10.40
CA LEU A 93 -18.22 30.87 10.29
C LEU A 93 -19.71 30.73 10.46
N VAL A 94 -20.24 31.28 11.54
CA VAL A 94 -21.66 31.21 11.90
C VAL A 94 -22.30 32.57 11.86
N ASN A 95 -23.49 32.65 11.32
CA ASN A 95 -24.34 33.83 11.47
C ASN A 95 -25.17 33.65 12.74
N ALA A 96 -24.98 34.55 13.71
CA ALA A 96 -25.58 34.42 15.03
C ALA A 96 -26.16 35.73 15.55
N SER A 97 -27.30 35.63 16.18
CA SER A 97 -27.93 36.71 16.92
C SER A 97 -27.53 36.62 18.40
N VAL A 98 -27.32 37.79 19.02
CA VAL A 98 -26.98 37.88 20.43
C VAL A 98 -28.27 37.81 21.26
N SER A 99 -28.31 36.83 22.18
CA SER A 99 -29.43 36.66 23.09
C SER A 99 -28.97 36.64 24.54
N TYR A 100 -29.69 37.28 25.40
CA TYR A 100 -29.41 37.31 26.83
C TYR A 100 -30.63 36.84 27.64
N SER A 101 -30.39 35.83 28.45
CA SER A 101 -31.41 35.32 29.40
C SER A 101 -31.03 35.70 30.81
N GLU A 102 -31.99 36.23 31.54
CA GLU A 102 -31.84 36.62 32.96
C GLU A 102 -31.44 35.41 33.86
N LEU A 103 -31.73 34.17 33.40
CA LEU A 103 -31.35 32.91 34.12
C LEU A 103 -30.06 32.28 33.62
N TYR A 104 -29.77 32.34 32.34
CA TYR A 104 -28.69 31.57 31.72
C TYR A 104 -27.54 32.43 31.18
N GLY A 105 -27.73 33.78 31.19
CA GLY A 105 -26.72 34.72 30.72
C GLY A 105 -26.65 34.84 29.20
N LEU A 106 -25.54 35.30 28.69
CA LEU A 106 -25.26 35.50 27.27
C LEU A 106 -25.18 34.19 26.51
N SER A 107 -25.88 34.13 25.38
CA SER A 107 -25.76 33.06 24.40
C SER A 107 -25.90 33.60 22.99
N LEU A 108 -25.32 32.91 22.01
CA LEU A 108 -25.50 33.18 20.60
C LEU A 108 -26.56 32.22 20.04
N ILE A 109 -27.50 32.73 19.29
CA ILE A 109 -28.46 31.90 18.55
C ILE A 109 -27.95 31.84 17.11
N ILE A 110 -27.56 30.64 16.65
CA ILE A 110 -27.04 30.45 15.30
C ILE A 110 -28.18 30.25 14.35
N ASP A 111 -28.26 31.12 13.35
CA ASP A 111 -29.30 31.16 12.32
C ASP A 111 -28.78 30.58 10.99
N ASP A 112 -27.44 30.61 10.75
CA ASP A 112 -26.79 30.06 9.55
C ASP A 112 -25.34 29.68 9.79
N ILE A 113 -24.79 28.80 8.95
CA ILE A 113 -23.39 28.34 9.01
C ILE A 113 -22.82 28.31 7.59
N ASP A 114 -21.66 28.95 7.39
CA ASP A 114 -20.93 28.88 6.12
C ASP A 114 -19.92 27.74 6.12
N PRO A 115 -20.15 26.66 5.36
CA PRO A 115 -19.24 25.51 5.31
C PRO A 115 -17.94 25.80 4.54
N GLU A 116 -17.89 26.82 3.67
CA GLU A 116 -16.72 27.09 2.83
C GLU A 116 -15.50 27.52 3.65
N VAL A 117 -15.71 28.22 4.75
CA VAL A 117 -14.63 28.63 5.65
C VAL A 117 -13.96 27.41 6.31
N THR A 118 -14.75 26.41 6.67
CA THR A 118 -14.24 25.17 7.25
C THR A 118 -13.40 24.39 6.24
N LEU A 119 -13.89 24.25 5.01
CA LEU A 119 -13.18 23.58 3.91
C LEU A 119 -11.91 24.33 3.50
N GLY A 120 -11.99 25.66 3.40
CA GLY A 120 -10.83 26.48 3.04
C GLY A 120 -9.68 26.38 4.06
N GLN A 121 -9.99 26.26 5.34
CA GLN A 121 -8.96 26.09 6.37
C GLN A 121 -8.31 24.71 6.35
N ALA A 122 -9.09 23.65 6.13
CA ALA A 122 -8.53 22.30 5.97
C ALA A 122 -7.54 22.26 4.79
N GLU A 123 -7.90 22.85 3.67
CA GLU A 123 -7.01 22.92 2.49
C GLU A 123 -5.76 23.79 2.73
N MET A 124 -5.87 24.88 3.48
CA MET A 124 -4.69 25.68 3.86
C MET A 124 -3.75 24.90 4.79
N ALA A 125 -4.28 24.21 5.80
CA ALA A 125 -3.49 23.37 6.71
C ALA A 125 -2.79 22.23 5.94
N ARG A 126 -3.49 21.61 5.00
CA ARG A 126 -2.92 20.58 4.12
C ARG A 126 -1.75 21.11 3.30
N ARG A 127 -1.91 22.28 2.66
CA ARG A 127 -0.82 22.93 1.88
C ARG A 127 0.39 23.28 2.76
N GLU A 128 0.15 23.73 3.98
CA GLU A 128 1.22 24.03 4.93
C GLU A 128 1.99 22.75 5.33
N THR A 129 1.28 21.65 5.56
CA THR A 129 1.87 20.34 5.83
C THR A 129 2.77 19.88 4.66
N ILE A 130 2.26 19.95 3.44
CA ILE A 130 3.03 19.59 2.24
C ILE A 130 4.30 20.44 2.13
N ALA A 131 4.19 21.77 2.27
CA ALA A 131 5.34 22.66 2.18
C ALA A 131 6.41 22.36 3.25
N LYS A 132 6.02 22.01 4.47
CA LYS A 132 6.95 21.59 5.53
C LYS A 132 7.67 20.29 5.18
N LEU A 133 6.93 19.29 4.69
CA LEU A 133 7.49 17.98 4.30
C LEU A 133 8.44 18.11 3.11
N GLU A 134 8.12 18.97 2.13
CA GLU A 134 9.02 19.30 1.01
C GLU A 134 10.32 19.95 1.49
N ALA A 135 10.22 20.94 2.38
CA ALA A 135 11.40 21.63 2.93
C ALA A 135 12.35 20.67 3.69
N GLU A 136 11.80 19.60 4.30
CA GLU A 136 12.56 18.57 5.00
C GLU A 136 12.96 17.38 4.10
N ASN A 137 12.62 17.37 2.80
CA ASN A 137 12.84 16.28 1.85
C ASN A 137 12.25 14.94 2.33
N LEU A 138 11.03 14.97 2.87
CA LEU A 138 10.36 13.80 3.43
C LEU A 138 9.35 13.12 2.49
N LEU A 139 8.94 13.76 1.38
CA LEU A 139 7.89 13.24 0.50
C LEU A 139 8.22 11.91 -0.18
N ASP A 140 9.47 11.72 -0.60
CA ASP A 140 9.87 10.54 -1.37
C ASP A 140 10.67 9.51 -0.56
N ARG A 141 10.82 9.73 0.75
CA ARG A 141 11.69 8.91 1.59
C ARG A 141 11.20 7.47 1.70
N GLN A 142 9.91 7.26 1.84
CA GLN A 142 9.31 5.93 1.88
C GLN A 142 9.46 5.19 0.55
N ARG A 143 9.28 5.90 -0.57
CA ARG A 143 9.42 5.31 -1.91
C ARG A 143 10.84 4.87 -2.24
N ALA A 144 11.83 5.40 -1.53
CA ALA A 144 13.23 5.00 -1.67
C ALA A 144 13.55 3.70 -0.91
N LEU A 145 12.66 3.20 -0.06
CA LEU A 145 12.83 1.91 0.61
C LEU A 145 12.57 0.78 -0.39
N GLU A 146 13.43 -0.24 -0.35
CA GLU A 146 13.20 -1.48 -1.11
C GLU A 146 12.33 -2.42 -0.26
N PRO A 147 11.09 -2.72 -0.68
CA PRO A 147 10.24 -3.66 0.05
C PRO A 147 10.80 -5.08 -0.04
N VAL A 148 10.54 -5.88 0.97
CA VAL A 148 10.88 -7.32 0.94
C VAL A 148 10.12 -7.98 -0.22
N PRO A 149 10.78 -8.77 -1.08
CA PRO A 149 10.14 -9.38 -2.25
C PRO A 149 8.94 -10.27 -1.91
N LEU A 150 8.97 -10.95 -0.76
CA LEU A 150 7.91 -11.80 -0.25
C LEU A 150 7.56 -11.39 1.19
N PRO A 151 6.79 -10.31 1.37
CA PRO A 151 6.43 -9.81 2.70
C PRO A 151 5.46 -10.78 3.38
N TYR A 152 5.90 -11.38 4.48
CA TYR A 152 5.15 -12.38 5.22
C TYR A 152 4.48 -11.80 6.48
N ARG A 153 5.22 -10.97 7.26
CA ARG A 153 4.75 -10.40 8.51
C ARG A 153 4.24 -8.98 8.30
N LEU A 154 2.94 -8.79 8.43
CA LEU A 154 2.24 -7.54 8.15
C LEU A 154 1.72 -6.93 9.44
N ALA A 155 2.13 -5.69 9.75
CA ALA A 155 1.55 -4.90 10.82
C ALA A 155 0.39 -4.07 10.25
N VAL A 156 -0.82 -4.32 10.71
CA VAL A 156 -2.01 -3.57 10.29
C VAL A 156 -2.38 -2.57 11.37
N ILE A 157 -2.48 -1.31 11.00
CA ILE A 157 -2.94 -0.22 11.87
C ILE A 157 -4.35 0.17 11.42
N SER A 158 -5.34 -0.14 12.25
CA SER A 158 -6.77 0.12 11.97
C SER A 158 -7.57 0.13 13.26
N ALA A 159 -8.86 0.47 13.18
CA ALA A 159 -9.80 0.19 14.27
C ALA A 159 -10.17 -1.30 14.28
N GLY A 160 -10.25 -1.92 15.46
CA GLY A 160 -10.46 -3.37 15.57
C GLY A 160 -11.79 -3.87 14.99
N ASP A 161 -12.82 -3.02 15.01
CA ASP A 161 -14.16 -3.27 14.48
C ASP A 161 -14.35 -2.73 13.04
N ALA A 162 -13.30 -2.20 12.41
CA ALA A 162 -13.40 -1.64 11.07
C ALA A 162 -13.75 -2.70 10.02
N ALA A 163 -14.82 -2.46 9.26
CA ALA A 163 -15.23 -3.34 8.16
C ALA A 163 -14.08 -3.55 7.15
N GLY A 164 -13.32 -2.49 6.84
CA GLY A 164 -12.18 -2.56 5.94
C GLY A 164 -11.07 -3.53 6.39
N TYR A 165 -10.78 -3.59 7.69
CA TYR A 165 -9.85 -4.59 8.24
C TYR A 165 -10.39 -6.02 8.08
N GLY A 166 -11.69 -6.21 8.38
CA GLY A 166 -12.34 -7.51 8.19
C GLY A 166 -12.33 -7.98 6.74
N ASP A 167 -12.58 -7.07 5.79
CA ASP A 167 -12.56 -7.37 4.36
C ASP A 167 -11.13 -7.67 3.86
N PHE A 168 -10.14 -6.89 4.27
CA PHE A 168 -8.73 -7.15 4.00
C PHE A 168 -8.30 -8.54 4.46
N ASN A 169 -8.57 -8.87 5.72
CA ASN A 169 -8.13 -10.13 6.31
C ASN A 169 -8.83 -11.34 5.67
N ARG A 170 -10.12 -11.20 5.35
CA ARG A 170 -10.88 -12.24 4.64
C ARG A 170 -10.34 -12.46 3.23
N HIS A 171 -10.03 -11.39 2.51
CA HIS A 171 -9.48 -11.44 1.16
C HIS A 171 -8.08 -12.06 1.15
N LEU A 172 -7.21 -11.61 2.05
CA LEU A 172 -5.84 -12.10 2.17
C LEU A 172 -5.77 -13.58 2.58
N SER A 173 -6.60 -14.00 3.55
CA SER A 173 -6.63 -15.39 4.03
C SER A 173 -7.40 -16.35 3.12
N GLY A 174 -8.35 -15.82 2.34
CA GLY A 174 -9.17 -16.58 1.40
C GLY A 174 -8.60 -16.66 -0.02
N ASN A 175 -7.31 -16.30 -0.24
CA ASN A 175 -6.71 -16.35 -1.56
C ASN A 175 -6.68 -17.78 -2.12
N GLU A 176 -7.04 -17.94 -3.39
CA GLU A 176 -7.16 -19.24 -4.07
C GLU A 176 -5.80 -19.94 -4.30
N TYR A 177 -4.68 -19.21 -4.13
CA TYR A 177 -3.33 -19.74 -4.30
C TYR A 177 -2.77 -20.44 -3.07
N GLY A 178 -3.42 -20.28 -1.90
CA GLY A 178 -2.99 -20.86 -0.63
C GLY A 178 -1.76 -20.16 -0.01
N PHE A 179 -1.46 -18.93 -0.41
CA PHE A 179 -0.40 -18.15 0.23
C PHE A 179 -0.79 -17.77 1.65
N ALA A 180 0.15 -17.89 2.58
CA ALA A 180 -0.07 -17.59 3.99
C ALA A 180 0.65 -16.30 4.39
N PHE A 181 -0.01 -15.49 5.24
CA PHE A 181 0.51 -14.25 5.79
C PHE A 181 0.29 -14.22 7.30
N GLU A 182 1.24 -13.63 8.03
CA GLU A 182 1.11 -13.38 9.48
C GLU A 182 0.69 -11.92 9.68
N VAL A 183 -0.57 -11.70 10.03
CA VAL A 183 -1.16 -10.36 10.19
C VAL A 183 -1.29 -10.02 11.67
N HIS A 184 -0.73 -8.89 12.10
CA HIS A 184 -0.85 -8.36 13.45
C HIS A 184 -1.58 -7.04 13.43
N LEU A 185 -2.68 -6.94 14.19
CA LEU A 185 -3.44 -5.70 14.33
C LEU A 185 -2.87 -4.86 15.47
N PHE A 186 -2.57 -3.60 15.17
CA PHE A 186 -2.29 -2.53 16.12
C PHE A 186 -3.50 -1.59 16.11
N GLU A 187 -4.27 -1.63 17.19
CA GLU A 187 -5.49 -0.83 17.27
C GLU A 187 -5.16 0.67 17.39
N ALA A 188 -5.79 1.47 16.53
CA ALA A 188 -5.67 2.92 16.55
C ALA A 188 -7.00 3.61 16.24
N LEU A 189 -7.14 4.82 16.77
CA LEU A 189 -8.24 5.70 16.37
C LEU A 189 -7.99 6.17 14.94
N MET A 190 -8.96 5.94 14.05
CA MET A 190 -8.84 6.25 12.63
C MET A 190 -9.60 7.53 12.23
N GLN A 191 -10.11 8.29 13.20
CA GLN A 191 -10.84 9.54 12.99
C GLN A 191 -10.78 10.44 14.22
N GLY A 192 -11.03 11.74 14.00
CA GLY A 192 -11.03 12.76 15.05
C GLY A 192 -9.62 13.28 15.39
N GLN A 193 -9.55 14.26 16.29
CA GLN A 193 -8.32 15.01 16.61
C GLN A 193 -7.20 14.15 17.23
N GLN A 194 -7.54 13.03 17.86
CA GLN A 194 -6.55 12.14 18.50
C GLN A 194 -6.04 11.04 17.54
N ALA A 195 -6.62 10.90 16.35
CA ALA A 195 -6.24 9.88 15.38
C ALA A 195 -4.76 9.98 14.97
N PRO A 196 -4.19 11.16 14.63
CA PRO A 196 -2.79 11.25 14.23
C PRO A 196 -1.84 10.71 15.30
N GLN A 197 -2.05 11.08 16.56
CA GLN A 197 -1.21 10.62 17.66
C GLN A 197 -1.40 9.13 17.94
N SER A 198 -2.63 8.61 17.82
CA SER A 198 -2.92 7.19 18.01
C SER A 198 -2.26 6.33 16.94
N ILE A 199 -2.30 6.75 15.67
CA ILE A 199 -1.66 6.06 14.54
C ILE A 199 -0.14 6.14 14.66
N ALA A 200 0.42 7.31 14.96
CA ALA A 200 1.86 7.49 15.16
C ALA A 200 2.41 6.59 16.28
N ARG A 201 1.68 6.46 17.39
CA ARG A 201 2.01 5.52 18.48
C ARG A 201 2.01 4.07 17.97
N ALA A 202 0.97 3.66 17.24
CA ALA A 202 0.87 2.31 16.69
C ALA A 202 2.01 1.99 15.70
N ILE A 203 2.45 2.97 14.88
CA ILE A 203 3.65 2.85 14.05
C ILE A 203 4.88 2.58 14.93
N GLY A 204 5.08 3.38 15.99
CA GLY A 204 6.19 3.21 16.94
C GLY A 204 6.19 1.85 17.64
N GLU A 205 5.02 1.35 18.04
CA GLU A 205 4.86 0.02 18.65
C GLU A 205 5.21 -1.10 17.63
N ALA A 206 4.75 -0.99 16.38
CA ALA A 206 5.07 -1.94 15.33
C ALA A 206 6.58 -1.97 15.01
N VAL A 207 7.22 -0.81 14.88
CA VAL A 207 8.66 -0.69 14.64
C VAL A 207 9.50 -1.23 15.80
N SER A 208 9.03 -1.04 17.03
CA SER A 208 9.72 -1.49 18.26
C SER A 208 9.47 -2.96 18.60
N SER A 209 8.71 -3.68 17.78
CA SER A 209 8.42 -5.10 18.00
C SER A 209 9.69 -5.95 17.99
N ALA A 210 9.78 -6.92 18.90
CA ALA A 210 10.92 -7.85 18.97
C ALA A 210 11.13 -8.66 17.68
N ASN A 211 10.04 -8.90 16.95
CA ASN A 211 10.06 -9.53 15.64
C ASN A 211 9.72 -8.45 14.60
N PRO A 212 10.63 -8.10 13.68
CA PRO A 212 10.39 -7.07 12.69
C PRO A 212 9.24 -7.43 11.74
N PHE A 213 8.51 -6.43 11.28
CA PHE A 213 7.50 -6.56 10.24
C PHE A 213 8.10 -6.22 8.88
N ASP A 214 7.59 -6.87 7.83
CA ASP A 214 8.03 -6.64 6.45
C ASP A 214 7.34 -5.42 5.84
N ALA A 215 6.12 -5.11 6.32
CA ALA A 215 5.34 -3.95 5.92
C ALA A 215 4.42 -3.46 7.05
N ILE A 216 4.13 -2.16 7.07
CA ILE A 216 3.13 -1.54 7.92
C ILE A 216 1.99 -1.05 7.02
N LEU A 217 0.77 -1.40 7.37
CA LEU A 217 -0.43 -1.11 6.60
C LEU A 217 -1.35 -0.21 7.40
N ILE A 218 -1.60 1.00 6.92
CA ILE A 218 -2.56 1.92 7.54
C ILE A 218 -3.83 1.87 6.70
N MET A 219 -4.89 1.33 7.27
CA MET A 219 -6.14 1.16 6.53
C MET A 219 -7.35 1.66 7.30
N ARG A 220 -8.30 2.25 6.57
CA ARG A 220 -9.57 2.71 7.08
C ARG A 220 -10.71 2.22 6.21
N GLY A 221 -11.86 1.91 6.84
CA GLY A 221 -13.14 1.80 6.13
C GLY A 221 -13.66 3.18 5.76
N GLY A 222 -14.68 3.27 4.90
CA GLY A 222 -15.23 4.54 4.41
C GLY A 222 -15.59 5.56 5.49
N GLY A 223 -15.60 6.84 5.14
CA GLY A 223 -15.92 7.97 6.00
C GLY A 223 -15.97 9.27 5.18
N SER A 224 -16.25 10.42 5.81
CA SER A 224 -16.33 11.71 5.14
C SER A 224 -14.96 12.37 4.95
N ASN A 225 -14.84 13.30 3.98
CA ASN A 225 -13.59 14.00 3.66
C ASN A 225 -12.99 14.76 4.85
N LEU A 226 -13.79 15.37 5.70
CA LEU A 226 -13.29 16.08 6.89
C LEU A 226 -12.88 15.13 8.02
N ASP A 227 -13.49 13.95 8.10
CA ASP A 227 -13.01 12.90 9.03
C ASP A 227 -11.63 12.37 8.62
N LEU A 228 -11.28 12.52 7.34
CA LEU A 228 -9.99 12.14 6.77
C LEU A 228 -8.92 13.22 6.90
N ALA A 229 -9.27 14.45 7.26
CA ALA A 229 -8.31 15.53 7.45
C ALA A 229 -7.24 15.24 8.53
N CYS A 230 -7.49 14.28 9.43
CA CYS A 230 -6.49 13.81 10.39
C CYS A 230 -5.28 13.14 9.71
N PHE A 231 -5.42 12.64 8.47
CA PHE A 231 -4.33 12.09 7.68
C PHE A 231 -3.50 13.15 6.94
N ASP A 232 -3.87 14.41 7.05
CA ASP A 232 -3.09 15.55 6.57
C ASP A 232 -2.25 16.20 7.70
N ASP A 233 -2.26 15.60 8.90
CA ASP A 233 -1.45 16.07 10.03
C ASP A 233 0.04 15.92 9.78
N TYR A 234 0.80 17.00 10.00
CA TYR A 234 2.24 17.01 9.76
C TYR A 234 3.00 15.99 10.62
N GLY A 235 2.63 15.85 11.91
CA GLY A 235 3.29 14.93 12.83
C GLY A 235 3.15 13.47 12.38
N LEU A 236 1.92 13.07 12.00
CA LEU A 236 1.65 11.74 11.45
C LEU A 236 2.42 11.49 10.15
N CYS A 237 2.34 12.42 9.19
CA CYS A 237 3.01 12.29 7.90
C CYS A 237 4.53 12.20 8.04
N ARG A 238 5.09 12.93 8.99
CA ARG A 238 6.51 12.86 9.33
C ARG A 238 6.90 11.48 9.91
N GLU A 239 6.12 10.94 10.83
CA GLU A 239 6.36 9.59 11.38
C GLU A 239 6.25 8.50 10.29
N ILE A 240 5.28 8.59 9.39
CA ILE A 240 5.17 7.70 8.22
C ILE A 240 6.44 7.80 7.37
N SER A 241 6.85 9.01 7.01
CA SER A 241 8.03 9.24 6.16
C SER A 241 9.33 8.73 6.77
N LEU A 242 9.49 8.86 8.09
CA LEU A 242 10.69 8.44 8.81
C LEU A 242 10.69 6.95 9.19
N CYS A 243 9.59 6.25 9.00
CA CYS A 243 9.48 4.84 9.32
C CYS A 243 10.52 4.02 8.54
N PRO A 244 11.31 3.14 9.19
CA PRO A 244 12.31 2.31 8.53
C PRO A 244 11.71 1.11 7.78
N VAL A 245 10.42 0.83 7.99
CA VAL A 245 9.66 -0.23 7.34
C VAL A 245 8.75 0.39 6.28
N PRO A 246 8.61 -0.20 5.08
CA PRO A 246 7.68 0.30 4.06
C PRO A 246 6.25 0.42 4.59
N VAL A 247 5.68 1.62 4.45
CA VAL A 247 4.31 1.92 4.89
C VAL A 247 3.38 1.97 3.69
N PHE A 248 2.32 1.19 3.74
CA PHE A 248 1.27 1.14 2.73
C PHE A 248 0.00 1.75 3.30
N THR A 249 -0.73 2.51 2.49
CA THR A 249 -1.96 3.15 2.93
C THR A 249 -3.16 2.72 2.08
N ALA A 250 -4.31 2.56 2.73
CA ALA A 250 -5.61 2.36 2.12
C ALA A 250 -6.63 3.21 2.91
N ILE A 251 -6.58 4.54 2.72
CA ILE A 251 -7.30 5.52 3.55
C ILE A 251 -8.52 6.07 2.83
N GLY A 252 -8.41 6.45 1.57
CA GLY A 252 -9.43 7.17 0.83
C GLY A 252 -9.82 6.56 -0.51
N HIS A 253 -10.83 7.16 -1.16
CA HIS A 253 -11.31 6.79 -2.50
C HIS A 253 -10.73 7.72 -3.57
N ASP A 254 -11.03 7.47 -4.84
CA ASP A 254 -10.50 8.15 -6.04
C ASP A 254 -10.37 9.70 -5.99
N ARG A 255 -11.12 10.37 -5.12
CA ARG A 255 -11.14 11.84 -5.01
C ARG A 255 -10.46 12.37 -3.76
N ASP A 256 -10.09 11.50 -2.82
CA ASP A 256 -9.61 11.87 -1.49
C ASP A 256 -8.18 11.36 -1.27
N TYR A 257 -7.23 12.05 -1.88
CA TYR A 257 -5.80 11.77 -1.74
C TYR A 257 -5.21 12.64 -0.62
N HIS A 258 -4.83 12.02 0.49
CA HIS A 258 -4.31 12.69 1.68
C HIS A 258 -2.78 12.81 1.69
N VAL A 259 -2.25 13.67 2.56
CA VAL A 259 -0.81 13.86 2.67
C VAL A 259 -0.13 12.57 3.18
N ALA A 260 -0.80 11.80 4.05
CA ALA A 260 -0.32 10.48 4.46
C ALA A 260 -0.11 9.53 3.28
N ASP A 261 -1.00 9.56 2.25
CA ASP A 261 -0.85 8.78 1.02
C ASP A 261 0.33 9.28 0.16
N MET A 262 0.59 10.60 0.20
CA MET A 262 1.71 11.19 -0.55
C MET A 262 3.07 10.74 -0.03
N VAL A 263 3.21 10.61 1.28
CA VAL A 263 4.46 10.22 1.95
C VAL A 263 4.61 8.72 2.14
N ALA A 264 3.57 7.93 1.93
CA ALA A 264 3.62 6.47 2.02
C ALA A 264 4.45 5.85 0.89
N HIS A 265 4.93 4.62 1.08
CA HIS A 265 5.59 3.84 0.05
C HIS A 265 4.65 3.59 -1.13
N THR A 266 3.46 3.08 -0.84
CA THR A 266 2.40 2.82 -1.82
C THR A 266 1.05 3.16 -1.20
N SER A 267 0.18 3.81 -1.96
CA SER A 267 -1.20 4.06 -1.56
C SER A 267 -2.17 3.41 -2.53
N VAL A 268 -3.20 2.79 -2.00
CA VAL A 268 -4.26 2.14 -2.76
C VAL A 268 -5.63 2.62 -2.29
N LYS A 269 -6.66 2.40 -3.11
CA LYS A 269 -7.99 2.96 -2.88
C LYS A 269 -8.80 2.23 -1.81
N THR A 270 -8.56 0.95 -1.63
CA THR A 270 -9.36 0.11 -0.72
C THR A 270 -8.50 -0.89 0.02
N PRO A 271 -8.91 -1.33 1.21
CA PRO A 271 -8.23 -2.41 1.93
C PRO A 271 -8.14 -3.72 1.13
N THR A 272 -9.13 -4.05 0.31
CA THR A 272 -9.09 -5.23 -0.57
C THR A 272 -8.03 -5.11 -1.66
N ALA A 273 -7.92 -3.94 -2.31
CA ALA A 273 -6.86 -3.68 -3.28
C ALA A 273 -5.47 -3.76 -2.63
N LEU A 274 -5.37 -3.40 -1.34
CA LEU A 274 -4.12 -3.56 -0.59
C LEU A 274 -3.77 -5.05 -0.39
N ALA A 275 -4.75 -5.92 -0.15
CA ALA A 275 -4.52 -7.35 -0.08
C ALA A 275 -4.06 -7.93 -1.43
N ASP A 276 -4.63 -7.45 -2.55
CA ASP A 276 -4.23 -7.85 -3.89
C ASP A 276 -2.75 -7.53 -4.17
N GLU A 277 -2.26 -6.34 -3.77
CA GLU A 277 -0.84 -5.97 -3.91
C GLU A 277 0.11 -7.03 -3.30
N PHE A 278 -0.21 -7.53 -2.09
CA PHE A 278 0.58 -8.56 -1.43
C PHE A 278 0.45 -9.93 -2.11
N ILE A 279 -0.75 -10.30 -2.56
CA ILE A 279 -0.99 -11.56 -3.28
C ILE A 279 -0.27 -11.54 -4.63
N GLU A 280 -0.30 -10.43 -5.37
CA GLU A 280 0.37 -10.27 -6.66
C GLU A 280 1.89 -10.41 -6.55
N CYS A 281 2.52 -9.93 -5.47
CA CYS A 281 3.93 -10.16 -5.22
C CYS A 281 4.28 -11.66 -5.20
N TYR A 282 3.46 -12.47 -4.53
CA TYR A 282 3.66 -13.92 -4.44
C TYR A 282 3.37 -14.62 -5.76
N ILE A 283 2.33 -14.21 -6.49
CA ILE A 283 2.01 -14.74 -7.83
C ILE A 283 3.20 -14.50 -8.78
N ALA A 284 3.75 -13.29 -8.79
CA ALA A 284 4.87 -12.95 -9.65
C ALA A 284 6.11 -13.82 -9.38
N GLU A 285 6.43 -14.09 -8.10
CA GLU A 285 7.55 -14.95 -7.74
C GLU A 285 7.26 -16.44 -8.03
N ASP A 286 6.04 -16.92 -7.84
CA ASP A 286 5.66 -18.29 -8.21
C ASP A 286 5.75 -18.51 -9.74
N GLU A 287 5.25 -17.59 -10.54
CA GLU A 287 5.40 -17.63 -12.01
C GLU A 287 6.89 -17.64 -12.41
N ARG A 288 7.73 -16.88 -11.72
CA ARG A 288 9.15 -16.83 -11.95
C ARG A 288 9.82 -18.17 -11.65
N ILE A 289 9.47 -18.81 -10.53
CA ILE A 289 9.94 -20.16 -10.17
C ILE A 289 9.49 -21.20 -11.20
N CYS A 290 8.21 -21.16 -11.60
CA CYS A 290 7.67 -22.04 -12.64
C CYS A 290 8.39 -21.88 -14.00
N SER A 291 8.68 -20.63 -14.38
CA SER A 291 9.48 -20.32 -15.58
C SER A 291 10.89 -20.91 -15.50
N PHE A 292 11.58 -20.74 -14.37
CA PHE A 292 12.90 -21.33 -14.16
C PHE A 292 12.86 -22.86 -14.21
N SER A 293 11.87 -23.50 -13.58
CA SER A 293 11.69 -24.95 -13.62
C SER A 293 11.51 -25.45 -15.06
N THR A 294 10.70 -24.78 -15.85
CA THR A 294 10.45 -25.12 -17.26
C THR A 294 11.73 -24.97 -18.10
N ARG A 295 12.45 -23.86 -17.95
CA ARG A 295 13.71 -23.61 -18.65
C ARG A 295 14.76 -24.64 -18.29
N LEU A 296 14.86 -25.03 -17.02
CA LEU A 296 15.79 -26.06 -16.54
C LEU A 296 15.50 -27.43 -17.19
N LYS A 297 14.22 -27.83 -17.20
CA LYS A 297 13.77 -29.10 -17.83
C LYS A 297 14.10 -29.11 -19.32
N LEU A 298 13.83 -28.03 -20.04
CA LEU A 298 14.14 -27.92 -21.48
C LEU A 298 15.66 -27.97 -21.75
N ALA A 299 16.44 -27.23 -20.95
CA ALA A 299 17.90 -27.22 -21.09
C ALA A 299 18.51 -28.62 -20.81
N PHE A 300 17.98 -29.31 -19.80
CA PHE A 300 18.42 -30.69 -19.50
C PHE A 300 18.04 -31.65 -20.63
N ALA A 301 16.81 -31.62 -21.13
CA ALA A 301 16.37 -32.46 -22.25
C ALA A 301 17.21 -32.22 -23.52
N ALA A 302 17.47 -30.94 -23.84
CA ALA A 302 18.34 -30.61 -24.98
C ALA A 302 19.76 -31.14 -24.81
N LYS A 303 20.34 -31.07 -23.58
CA LYS A 303 21.68 -31.62 -23.29
C LYS A 303 21.72 -33.11 -23.44
N VAL A 304 20.71 -33.84 -22.95
CA VAL A 304 20.59 -35.30 -23.09
C VAL A 304 20.49 -35.68 -24.57
N SER A 305 19.61 -35.07 -25.33
CA SER A 305 19.44 -35.33 -26.75
C SER A 305 20.70 -35.06 -27.57
N ALA A 306 21.43 -33.98 -27.24
CA ALA A 306 22.70 -33.70 -27.91
C ALA A 306 23.79 -34.78 -27.58
N MET A 307 23.79 -35.31 -26.35
CA MET A 307 24.71 -36.41 -25.98
C MET A 307 24.34 -37.72 -26.67
N GLU A 308 23.05 -38.07 -26.75
CA GLU A 308 22.54 -39.24 -27.48
C GLU A 308 22.90 -39.19 -28.98
N SER A 309 22.69 -38.02 -29.60
CA SER A 309 23.07 -37.78 -30.99
C SER A 309 24.57 -37.95 -31.22
N ARG A 310 25.39 -37.46 -30.28
CA ARG A 310 26.83 -37.60 -30.33
C ARG A 310 27.26 -39.07 -30.17
N ILE A 311 26.65 -39.83 -29.26
CA ILE A 311 26.92 -41.28 -29.09
C ILE A 311 26.50 -42.01 -30.36
N SER A 312 25.35 -41.77 -30.95
CA SER A 312 24.88 -42.38 -32.19
C SER A 312 25.85 -42.11 -33.34
N LEU A 313 26.32 -40.88 -33.52
CA LEU A 313 27.31 -40.51 -34.51
C LEU A 313 28.62 -41.26 -34.32
N LEU A 314 29.12 -41.36 -33.10
CA LEU A 314 30.35 -42.09 -32.80
C LEU A 314 30.20 -43.59 -33.06
N SER A 315 29.08 -44.18 -32.64
CA SER A 315 28.73 -45.57 -32.95
C SER A 315 28.71 -45.84 -34.45
N SER A 316 28.06 -44.96 -35.24
CA SER A 316 28.04 -45.07 -36.69
C SER A 316 29.44 -44.97 -37.31
N ARG A 317 30.30 -44.08 -36.83
CA ARG A 317 31.68 -43.94 -37.27
C ARG A 317 32.52 -45.19 -36.95
N ILE A 318 32.37 -45.75 -35.74
CA ILE A 318 33.01 -46.98 -35.37
C ILE A 318 32.56 -48.14 -36.25
N GLY A 319 31.25 -48.30 -36.48
CA GLY A 319 30.72 -49.31 -37.35
C GLY A 319 31.18 -49.17 -38.82
N ALA A 320 31.31 -47.94 -39.29
CA ALA A 320 31.82 -47.68 -40.66
C ALA A 320 33.31 -47.96 -40.80
N ALA A 321 34.08 -47.81 -39.70
CA ALA A 321 35.52 -48.10 -39.69
C ALA A 321 35.84 -49.57 -39.42
N ASP A 322 34.87 -50.43 -39.08
CA ASP A 322 35.10 -51.86 -38.84
C ASP A 322 35.37 -52.57 -40.17
N PRO A 323 36.57 -53.14 -40.37
CA PRO A 323 36.92 -53.86 -41.57
C PRO A 323 35.97 -55.03 -41.90
N ARG A 324 35.37 -55.64 -40.91
CA ARG A 324 34.41 -56.77 -41.08
C ARG A 324 33.20 -56.36 -41.92
N ASN A 325 32.71 -55.10 -41.73
CA ASN A 325 31.60 -54.59 -42.54
C ASN A 325 31.96 -54.39 -44.01
N VAL A 326 33.24 -54.11 -44.30
CA VAL A 326 33.75 -54.03 -45.70
C VAL A 326 33.85 -55.42 -46.31
N LEU A 327 34.41 -56.36 -45.55
CA LEU A 327 34.54 -57.75 -45.99
C LEU A 327 33.18 -58.42 -46.23
N SER A 328 32.15 -58.15 -45.38
CA SER A 328 30.80 -58.70 -45.56
C SER A 328 30.08 -58.25 -46.84
N ARG A 329 30.54 -57.17 -47.45
CA ARG A 329 30.02 -56.67 -48.76
C ARG A 329 30.70 -57.35 -49.97
N GLY A 330 31.51 -58.40 -49.74
CA GLY A 330 32.19 -59.12 -50.80
C GLY A 330 33.57 -58.62 -51.21
N TYR A 331 34.10 -57.63 -50.46
CA TYR A 331 35.51 -57.23 -50.58
C TYR A 331 36.41 -58.18 -49.84
N ALA A 332 37.63 -58.34 -50.33
CA ALA A 332 38.65 -59.09 -49.67
C ALA A 332 39.88 -58.22 -49.33
N LEU A 333 40.50 -58.48 -48.17
CA LEU A 333 41.74 -57.80 -47.78
C LEU A 333 42.92 -58.65 -48.17
N VAL A 334 43.75 -58.07 -49.03
CA VAL A 334 44.95 -58.77 -49.47
C VAL A 334 46.18 -58.42 -48.58
N THR A 335 46.90 -59.42 -48.09
CA THR A 335 48.07 -59.27 -47.25
C THR A 335 49.29 -59.96 -47.88
N ASP A 336 50.45 -59.50 -47.51
CA ASP A 336 51.70 -60.25 -47.84
C ASP A 336 51.84 -61.51 -46.98
N ALA A 337 52.91 -62.27 -47.21
CA ALA A 337 53.23 -63.50 -46.45
C ALA A 337 53.46 -63.22 -44.93
N ARG A 338 53.72 -61.97 -44.54
CA ARG A 338 53.86 -61.48 -43.15
C ARG A 338 52.59 -60.98 -42.52
N GLY A 339 51.48 -60.96 -43.26
CA GLY A 339 50.19 -60.47 -42.79
C GLY A 339 50.04 -58.97 -42.85
N VAL A 340 50.91 -58.24 -43.58
CA VAL A 340 50.81 -56.78 -43.77
C VAL A 340 49.89 -56.52 -44.95
N VAL A 341 48.93 -55.59 -44.79
CA VAL A 341 47.92 -55.22 -45.81
C VAL A 341 48.58 -54.58 -47.02
N LEU A 342 48.36 -55.16 -48.16
CA LEU A 342 48.85 -54.67 -49.44
C LEU A 342 47.83 -53.64 -50.02
N LYS A 343 48.26 -52.40 -50.19
CA LYS A 343 47.46 -51.31 -50.73
C LYS A 343 47.58 -51.12 -52.22
N SER A 344 48.59 -51.78 -52.85
CA SER A 344 48.86 -51.68 -54.28
C SER A 344 49.49 -52.97 -54.77
N CYS A 345 49.18 -53.36 -56.00
CA CYS A 345 49.79 -54.47 -56.70
C CYS A 345 51.26 -54.16 -57.17
N ALA A 346 51.66 -52.87 -57.08
CA ALA A 346 52.99 -52.44 -57.58
C ALA A 346 54.15 -53.14 -56.90
N SER A 347 54.04 -53.55 -55.64
CA SER A 347 55.08 -54.20 -54.80
C SER A 347 55.08 -55.71 -54.90
N LEU A 348 54.21 -56.32 -55.74
CA LEU A 348 54.15 -57.79 -55.87
C LEU A 348 54.88 -58.23 -57.09
N GLU A 349 55.61 -59.37 -57.01
CA GLU A 349 56.29 -60.07 -58.15
C GLU A 349 55.68 -61.46 -58.37
N LYS A 350 55.87 -62.01 -59.59
CA LYS A 350 55.38 -63.35 -59.93
C LYS A 350 56.05 -64.39 -58.94
N GLY A 351 55.18 -65.16 -58.25
CA GLY A 351 55.63 -66.19 -57.31
C GLY A 351 55.48 -65.68 -55.82
N ASP A 352 55.16 -64.40 -55.57
CA ASP A 352 54.91 -63.92 -54.22
C ASP A 352 53.67 -64.54 -53.60
N GLY A 353 53.77 -64.98 -52.35
CA GLY A 353 52.65 -65.52 -51.57
C GLY A 353 51.80 -64.43 -51.01
N VAL A 354 50.50 -64.45 -51.28
CA VAL A 354 49.53 -63.51 -50.77
C VAL A 354 48.46 -64.19 -49.93
N GLY A 355 48.04 -63.55 -48.85
CA GLY A 355 46.88 -63.95 -48.04
C GLY A 355 45.65 -63.11 -48.44
N ILE A 356 44.53 -63.72 -48.77
CA ILE A 356 43.29 -63.10 -49.10
C ILE A 356 42.34 -63.39 -47.93
N LEU A 357 41.92 -62.33 -47.22
CA LEU A 357 40.99 -62.38 -46.06
C LEU A 357 39.64 -62.04 -46.51
N PHE A 358 38.69 -62.92 -46.37
CA PHE A 358 37.27 -62.76 -46.58
C PHE A 358 36.51 -62.56 -45.19
N SER A 359 35.27 -62.31 -45.21
CA SER A 359 34.42 -62.20 -43.98
C SER A 359 34.33 -63.51 -43.20
N ASP A 360 34.43 -64.64 -43.85
CA ASP A 360 34.20 -65.99 -43.36
C ASP A 360 35.51 -66.86 -43.27
N GLY A 361 36.64 -66.37 -43.76
CA GLY A 361 37.89 -67.10 -43.70
C GLY A 361 39.02 -66.43 -44.43
N ARG A 362 40.18 -67.17 -44.49
CA ARG A 362 41.42 -66.76 -45.18
C ARG A 362 41.85 -67.82 -46.17
N ILE A 363 42.22 -67.38 -47.34
CA ILE A 363 42.82 -68.20 -48.36
C ILE A 363 44.26 -67.70 -48.58
N ASN A 364 45.23 -68.61 -48.78
CA ASN A 364 46.58 -68.27 -49.24
C ASN A 364 46.67 -68.64 -50.70
N ASP A 365 47.30 -67.81 -51.50
CA ASP A 365 47.51 -68.02 -52.92
C ASP A 365 48.83 -67.39 -53.36
N THR A 366 49.24 -67.63 -54.61
CA THR A 366 50.45 -67.06 -55.18
C THR A 366 50.13 -66.17 -56.39
N VAL A 367 50.95 -65.16 -56.59
CA VAL A 367 50.75 -64.20 -57.71
C VAL A 367 51.26 -64.84 -59.00
N ASP A 368 50.35 -65.10 -59.96
CA ASP A 368 50.73 -65.69 -61.24
C ASP A 368 51.28 -64.66 -62.28
N GLY A 369 50.96 -63.38 -62.06
CA GLY A 369 51.40 -62.28 -62.91
C GLY A 369 50.63 -60.98 -62.69
N LYS A 370 51.15 -59.87 -63.23
CA LYS A 370 50.46 -58.58 -63.28
C LYS A 370 49.86 -58.42 -64.68
N ILE A 371 48.62 -58.01 -64.77
CA ILE A 371 47.94 -57.64 -66.02
C ILE A 371 48.16 -56.16 -66.28
#